data_a7b22316fb6c1da1e70eeffe729464ce
#
_entry.id   a7b22316fb6c1da1e70eeffe729464ce
#
_cell.length_a   1.000
_cell.length_b   1.000
_cell.length_c   1.000
_cell.angle_alpha   90.00
_cell.angle_beta   90.00
_cell.angle_gamma   90.00
#
_symmetry.space_group_name_H-M   'P 1'
#
loop_
_entity.id
_entity.type
_entity.pdbx_description
1 polymer ?
#
loop_
_entity_poly.entity_id
_entity_poly.type
_entity_poly.pdbx_seq_one_letter_code
_entity_poly.pdbx_strand_id
1 'polypeptide(L)'
;MKRILSIIGCVIVLAASSCTKKYITPNPNKTVLINVKSTEWTTTDGGKTYSAVIDAPEIDSYFNDNGGVLLYFSFTDGVYEQIPEVYQGISYSYTHNTGSIALYAQSATGTAVISKPDDAVLKFLLIDSNQ
;
A
#
# COMPACT_ATOMS: atom_id res chain seq x y z
N MET A 1 50.67 36.36 -14.86
CA MET A 1 49.75 36.54 -13.74
C MET A 1 48.27 36.60 -14.15
N LYS A 2 47.92 37.34 -15.19
CA LYS A 2 46.53 37.43 -15.64
C LYS A 2 45.88 36.08 -16.07
N ARG A 3 46.69 35.18 -16.65
CA ARG A 3 46.23 33.85 -17.11
C ARG A 3 45.91 32.89 -15.95
N ILE A 4 46.63 32.99 -14.85
CA ILE A 4 46.46 32.14 -13.66
C ILE A 4 45.16 32.51 -12.92
N LEU A 5 44.84 33.81 -12.84
CA LEU A 5 43.60 34.29 -12.21
C LEU A 5 42.36 33.83 -12.99
N SER A 6 42.45 33.79 -14.34
CA SER A 6 41.36 33.30 -15.18
C SER A 6 41.08 31.81 -14.98
N ILE A 7 42.13 31.01 -14.79
CA ILE A 7 41.97 29.55 -14.54
C ILE A 7 41.33 29.29 -13.19
N ILE A 8 41.71 30.02 -12.15
CA ILE A 8 41.13 29.87 -10.81
C ILE A 8 39.64 30.25 -10.81
N GLY A 9 39.26 31.31 -11.53
CA GLY A 9 37.88 31.71 -11.69
C GLY A 9 37.02 30.65 -12.38
N CYS A 10 37.53 30.00 -13.41
CA CYS A 10 36.82 28.91 -14.11
C CYS A 10 36.61 27.67 -13.22
N VAL A 11 37.59 27.31 -12.38
CA VAL A 11 37.50 26.18 -11.47
C VAL A 11 36.42 26.42 -10.40
N ILE A 12 36.32 27.61 -9.85
CA ILE A 12 35.32 28.00 -8.86
C ILE A 12 33.90 27.92 -9.45
N VAL A 13 33.71 28.38 -10.67
CA VAL A 13 32.42 28.32 -11.36
C VAL A 13 31.98 26.87 -11.61
N LEU A 14 32.89 26.00 -12.01
CA LEU A 14 32.61 24.60 -12.24
C LEU A 14 32.25 23.87 -10.92
N ALA A 15 32.92 24.18 -9.82
CA ALA A 15 32.62 23.62 -8.51
C ALA A 15 31.23 24.08 -7.99
N ALA A 16 30.86 25.33 -8.19
CA ALA A 16 29.55 25.86 -7.82
C ALA A 16 28.42 25.23 -8.64
N SER A 17 28.62 24.96 -9.93
CA SER A 17 27.60 24.33 -10.78
C SER A 17 27.35 22.84 -10.43
N SER A 18 28.34 22.12 -9.91
CA SER A 18 28.19 20.72 -9.50
C SER A 18 27.35 20.55 -8.23
N CYS A 19 27.26 21.57 -7.36
CA CYS A 19 26.49 21.53 -6.11
C CYS A 19 24.99 21.77 -6.32
N THR A 20 24.53 22.17 -7.51
CA THR A 20 23.12 22.48 -7.79
C THR A 20 22.32 21.30 -8.33
N LYS A 21 22.97 20.17 -8.64
CA LYS A 21 22.28 18.99 -9.14
C LYS A 21 21.58 18.26 -7.99
N LYS A 22 20.26 18.30 -7.99
CA LYS A 22 19.45 17.44 -7.13
C LYS A 22 19.10 16.18 -7.90
N TYR A 23 19.39 15.04 -7.30
CA TYR A 23 18.94 13.76 -7.82
C TYR A 23 17.53 13.52 -7.31
N ILE A 24 16.56 13.41 -8.22
CA ILE A 24 15.22 12.97 -7.89
C ILE A 24 15.27 11.46 -7.87
N THR A 25 15.18 10.88 -6.67
CA THR A 25 14.98 9.43 -6.55
C THR A 25 13.62 9.06 -7.13
N PRO A 26 13.51 7.94 -7.86
CA PRO A 26 12.22 7.43 -8.30
C PRO A 26 11.29 7.27 -7.10
N ASN A 27 10.00 7.54 -7.31
CA ASN A 27 9.00 7.35 -6.27
C ASN A 27 9.04 5.90 -5.75
N PRO A 28 9.34 5.68 -4.47
CA PRO A 28 9.44 4.34 -3.89
C PRO A 28 8.09 3.69 -3.61
N ASN A 29 6.97 4.33 -3.92
CA ASN A 29 5.64 3.75 -3.75
C ASN A 29 5.49 2.50 -4.62
N LYS A 30 4.83 1.50 -4.07
CA LYS A 30 4.60 0.21 -4.73
C LYS A 30 3.12 -0.09 -4.80
N THR A 31 2.70 -0.70 -5.90
CA THR A 31 1.35 -1.24 -6.06
C THR A 31 1.45 -2.75 -6.24
N VAL A 32 0.66 -3.49 -5.49
CA VAL A 32 0.57 -4.95 -5.55
C VAL A 32 -0.87 -5.36 -5.82
N LEU A 33 -1.07 -6.33 -6.72
CA LEU A 33 -2.36 -6.92 -7.03
C LEU A 33 -2.35 -8.40 -6.62
N ILE A 34 -3.36 -8.82 -5.87
CA ILE A 34 -3.51 -10.20 -5.40
C ILE A 34 -4.94 -10.65 -5.65
N ASN A 35 -5.10 -11.88 -6.14
CA ASN A 35 -6.40 -12.53 -6.18
C ASN A 35 -6.69 -13.15 -4.81
N VAL A 36 -7.72 -12.68 -4.14
CA VAL A 36 -8.22 -13.26 -2.88
C VAL A 36 -9.38 -14.19 -3.24
N LYS A 37 -9.19 -15.48 -3.03
CA LYS A 37 -10.22 -16.47 -3.34
C LYS A 37 -11.20 -16.63 -2.17
N SER A 38 -12.42 -16.98 -2.48
CA SER A 38 -13.45 -17.27 -1.47
C SER A 38 -12.98 -18.32 -0.45
N THR A 39 -12.17 -19.27 -0.89
CA THR A 39 -11.63 -20.34 -0.03
C THR A 39 -10.64 -19.85 1.03
N GLU A 40 -10.10 -18.64 0.90
CA GLU A 40 -9.15 -18.07 1.86
C GLU A 40 -9.86 -17.43 3.07
N TRP A 41 -11.16 -17.20 2.96
CA TRP A 41 -11.96 -16.66 4.05
C TRP A 41 -12.41 -17.74 5.02
N THR A 42 -12.20 -17.50 6.30
CA THR A 42 -12.58 -18.40 7.39
C THR A 42 -13.42 -17.68 8.44
N THR A 43 -14.24 -18.43 9.17
CA THR A 43 -15.07 -17.91 10.26
C THR A 43 -14.92 -18.77 11.49
N THR A 44 -14.96 -18.14 12.67
CA THR A 44 -14.94 -18.82 13.97
C THR A 44 -16.19 -18.50 14.81
N ASP A 45 -17.11 -17.69 14.29
CA ASP A 45 -18.31 -17.21 14.99
C ASP A 45 -19.61 -17.54 14.25
N GLY A 46 -19.58 -18.60 13.44
CA GLY A 46 -20.77 -19.08 12.73
C GLY A 46 -21.17 -18.22 11.54
N GLY A 47 -20.25 -17.51 10.92
CA GLY A 47 -20.50 -16.70 9.72
C GLY A 47 -20.89 -15.25 10.00
N LYS A 48 -20.73 -14.77 11.21
CA LYS A 48 -20.95 -13.36 11.54
C LYS A 48 -19.76 -12.50 11.09
N THR A 49 -18.56 -13.07 11.21
CA THR A 49 -17.32 -12.47 10.72
C THR A 49 -16.53 -13.49 9.93
N TYR A 50 -16.06 -13.09 8.78
CA TYR A 50 -15.05 -13.82 8.01
C TYR A 50 -13.76 -13.04 8.03
N SER A 51 -12.64 -13.77 8.08
CA SER A 51 -11.31 -13.20 7.97
C SER A 51 -10.44 -13.97 6.98
N ALA A 52 -9.53 -13.26 6.34
CA ALA A 52 -8.52 -13.84 5.48
C ALA A 52 -7.17 -13.18 5.77
N VAL A 53 -6.12 -13.97 5.83
CA VAL A 53 -4.75 -13.47 6.02
C VAL A 53 -4.00 -13.61 4.70
N ILE A 54 -3.47 -12.50 4.23
CA ILE A 54 -2.75 -12.40 2.95
C ILE A 54 -1.28 -12.18 3.25
N ASP A 55 -0.43 -13.00 2.66
CA ASP A 55 1.00 -12.78 2.70
C ASP A 55 1.35 -11.52 1.89
N ALA A 56 2.04 -10.60 2.52
CA ALA A 56 2.46 -9.34 1.94
C ALA A 56 3.91 -9.03 2.35
N PRO A 57 4.88 -9.77 1.82
CA PRO A 57 6.30 -9.61 2.17
C PRO A 57 6.84 -8.23 1.79
N GLU A 58 6.16 -7.52 0.92
CA GLU A 58 6.47 -6.13 0.56
C GLU A 58 6.27 -5.16 1.72
N ILE A 59 5.44 -5.51 2.71
CA ILE A 59 5.29 -4.75 3.95
C ILE A 59 6.41 -5.17 4.90
N ASP A 60 7.55 -4.53 4.77
CA ASP A 60 8.64 -4.69 5.71
C ASP A 60 8.41 -3.86 6.98
N SER A 61 9.32 -3.94 7.94
CA SER A 61 9.19 -3.19 9.20
C SER A 61 9.15 -1.67 8.96
N TYR A 62 9.87 -1.18 7.95
CA TYR A 62 9.88 0.24 7.62
C TYR A 62 8.50 0.70 7.14
N PHE A 63 7.90 0.01 6.16
CA PHE A 63 6.56 0.36 5.66
C PHE A 63 5.49 0.17 6.73
N ASN A 64 5.62 -0.85 7.58
CA ASN A 64 4.67 -1.07 8.68
C ASN A 64 4.67 0.09 9.68
N ASP A 65 5.82 0.59 10.04
CA ASP A 65 5.99 1.55 11.13
C ASP A 65 5.97 3.01 10.65
N ASN A 66 6.39 3.28 9.43
CA ASN A 66 6.60 4.63 8.91
C ASN A 66 5.84 4.94 7.63
N GLY A 67 5.51 3.92 6.83
CA GLY A 67 4.79 4.10 5.57
C GLY A 67 3.28 4.05 5.72
N GLY A 68 2.58 4.14 4.60
CA GLY A 68 1.14 3.94 4.50
C GLY A 68 0.82 2.67 3.72
N VAL A 69 -0.23 1.97 4.13
CA VAL A 69 -0.77 0.81 3.40
C VAL A 69 -2.24 1.08 3.11
N LEU A 70 -2.56 1.31 1.83
CA LEU A 70 -3.92 1.54 1.37
C LEU A 70 -4.40 0.31 0.61
N LEU A 71 -5.63 -0.11 0.89
CA LEU A 71 -6.24 -1.27 0.27
C LEU A 71 -7.49 -0.90 -0.53
N TYR A 72 -7.66 -1.62 -1.64
CA TYR A 72 -8.83 -1.53 -2.51
C TYR A 72 -9.27 -2.93 -2.89
N PHE A 73 -10.58 -3.17 -2.87
CA PHE A 73 -11.17 -4.36 -3.48
C PHE A 73 -11.76 -4.04 -4.86
N SER A 74 -11.66 -5.01 -5.76
CA SER A 74 -12.41 -5.03 -7.00
C SER A 74 -13.41 -6.18 -6.93
N PHE A 75 -14.67 -5.85 -6.66
CA PHE A 75 -15.80 -6.79 -6.70
C PHE A 75 -16.37 -6.91 -8.11
N THR A 76 -16.18 -5.86 -8.92
CA THR A 76 -16.52 -5.82 -10.33
C THR A 76 -15.25 -5.59 -11.13
N ASP A 77 -15.03 -6.36 -12.16
CA ASP A 77 -13.80 -6.31 -12.96
C ASP A 77 -13.47 -4.87 -13.39
N GLY A 78 -12.23 -4.46 -13.06
CA GLY A 78 -11.70 -3.15 -13.37
C GLY A 78 -12.21 -1.99 -12.50
N VAL A 79 -13.12 -2.24 -11.55
CA VAL A 79 -13.61 -1.22 -10.61
C VAL A 79 -13.03 -1.46 -9.24
N TYR A 80 -12.33 -0.47 -8.70
CA TYR A 80 -11.68 -0.54 -7.39
C TYR A 80 -12.37 0.35 -6.38
N GLU A 81 -12.68 -0.21 -5.22
CA GLU A 81 -13.29 0.48 -4.10
C GLU A 81 -12.38 0.42 -2.90
N GLN A 82 -12.07 1.57 -2.32
CA GLN A 82 -11.16 1.64 -1.17
C GLN A 82 -11.85 1.10 0.07
N ILE A 83 -11.16 0.24 0.81
CA ILE A 83 -11.61 -0.24 2.12
C ILE A 83 -10.86 0.53 3.23
N PRO A 84 -11.47 0.74 4.41
CA PRO A 84 -12.76 0.18 4.86
C PRO A 84 -13.97 0.79 4.17
N GLU A 85 -14.95 -0.04 3.85
CA GLU A 85 -16.21 0.38 3.26
C GLU A 85 -17.35 -0.61 3.57
N VAL A 86 -18.57 -0.22 3.25
CA VAL A 86 -19.73 -1.11 3.25
C VAL A 86 -20.15 -1.34 1.80
N TYR A 87 -20.16 -2.60 1.39
CA TYR A 87 -20.59 -3.05 0.07
C TYR A 87 -21.64 -4.15 0.22
N GLN A 88 -22.82 -3.93 -0.34
CA GLN A 88 -23.96 -4.88 -0.27
C GLN A 88 -24.26 -5.37 1.16
N GLY A 89 -24.25 -4.46 2.13
CA GLY A 89 -24.56 -4.76 3.52
C GLY A 89 -23.42 -5.44 4.32
N ILE A 90 -22.28 -5.62 3.71
CA ILE A 90 -21.09 -6.19 4.34
C ILE A 90 -20.06 -5.08 4.57
N SER A 91 -19.57 -4.96 5.79
CA SER A 91 -18.48 -4.07 6.16
C SER A 91 -17.16 -4.78 5.96
N TYR A 92 -16.32 -4.22 5.09
CA TYR A 92 -14.96 -4.68 4.86
C TYR A 92 -13.97 -3.77 5.56
N SER A 93 -13.01 -4.38 6.25
CA SER A 93 -11.94 -3.67 6.92
C SER A 93 -10.65 -4.48 6.89
N TYR A 94 -9.56 -3.88 7.32
CA TYR A 94 -8.28 -4.56 7.36
C TYR A 94 -7.39 -4.03 8.47
N THR A 95 -6.43 -4.86 8.83
CA THR A 95 -5.24 -4.49 9.60
C THR A 95 -4.02 -5.00 8.86
N HIS A 96 -2.87 -4.44 9.12
CA HIS A 96 -1.61 -4.94 8.61
C HIS A 96 -0.55 -4.97 9.69
N ASN A 97 0.41 -5.83 9.50
CA ASN A 97 1.66 -5.85 10.24
C ASN A 97 2.80 -6.21 9.28
N THR A 98 4.01 -6.35 9.78
CA THR A 98 5.14 -6.76 8.95
C THR A 98 4.85 -8.13 8.31
N GLY A 99 4.85 -8.16 6.97
CA GLY A 99 4.71 -9.39 6.18
C GLY A 99 3.29 -9.87 5.93
N SER A 100 2.25 -9.21 6.47
CA SER A 100 0.88 -9.68 6.26
C SER A 100 -0.18 -8.59 6.34
N ILE A 101 -1.32 -8.88 5.70
CA ILE A 101 -2.54 -8.10 5.77
C ILE A 101 -3.64 -9.04 6.26
N ALA A 102 -4.39 -8.65 7.29
CA ALA A 102 -5.59 -9.34 7.73
C ALA A 102 -6.82 -8.59 7.22
N LEU A 103 -7.66 -9.29 6.47
CA LEU A 103 -8.92 -8.79 5.93
C LEU A 103 -10.07 -9.27 6.79
N TYR A 104 -11.08 -8.44 6.97
CA TYR A 104 -12.29 -8.74 7.73
C TYR A 104 -13.53 -8.37 6.93
N ALA A 105 -14.53 -9.24 6.98
CA ALA A 105 -15.86 -9.01 6.43
C ALA A 105 -16.90 -9.36 7.47
N GLN A 106 -17.82 -8.46 7.78
CA GLN A 106 -18.88 -8.67 8.75
C GLN A 106 -20.15 -7.93 8.31
N SER A 107 -21.29 -8.30 8.87
CA SER A 107 -22.52 -7.55 8.64
C SER A 107 -22.34 -6.09 9.04
N ALA A 108 -22.85 -5.17 8.23
CA ALA A 108 -22.87 -3.75 8.56
C ALA A 108 -23.63 -3.44 9.84
N THR A 109 -24.55 -4.32 10.27
CA THR A 109 -25.25 -4.23 11.56
C THR A 109 -24.48 -4.89 12.71
N GLY A 110 -23.43 -5.64 12.40
CA GLY A 110 -22.54 -6.27 13.38
C GLY A 110 -23.03 -7.58 13.98
N THR A 111 -24.26 -8.01 13.76
CA THR A 111 -24.85 -9.17 14.43
C THR A 111 -25.39 -10.26 13.51
N ALA A 112 -25.69 -9.92 12.26
CA ALA A 112 -26.24 -10.87 11.31
C ALA A 112 -25.17 -11.81 10.74
N VAL A 113 -25.57 -13.02 10.37
CA VAL A 113 -24.76 -13.94 9.57
C VAL A 113 -24.67 -13.41 8.15
N ILE A 114 -23.49 -13.44 7.56
CA ILE A 114 -23.24 -13.05 6.18
C ILE A 114 -22.84 -14.26 5.34
N SER A 115 -22.97 -14.14 4.02
CA SER A 115 -22.38 -15.11 3.10
C SER A 115 -20.86 -14.94 3.08
N LYS A 116 -20.15 -16.06 2.92
CA LYS A 116 -18.70 -16.00 2.68
C LYS A 116 -18.41 -15.12 1.49
N PRO A 117 -17.44 -14.18 1.58
CA PRO A 117 -17.08 -13.34 0.44
C PRO A 117 -16.67 -14.13 -0.80
N ASP A 118 -17.08 -13.66 -1.96
CA ASP A 118 -16.68 -14.22 -3.25
C ASP A 118 -15.22 -13.88 -3.58
N ASP A 119 -14.70 -14.48 -4.66
CA ASP A 119 -13.39 -14.15 -5.20
C ASP A 119 -13.35 -12.66 -5.57
N ALA A 120 -12.27 -12.00 -5.22
CA ALA A 120 -12.06 -10.59 -5.52
C ALA A 120 -10.59 -10.29 -5.76
N VAL A 121 -10.30 -9.21 -6.49
CA VAL A 121 -8.94 -8.69 -6.62
C VAL A 121 -8.70 -7.69 -5.50
N LEU A 122 -7.64 -7.90 -4.75
CA LEU A 122 -7.12 -6.95 -3.78
C LEU A 122 -5.98 -6.17 -4.42
N LYS A 123 -6.07 -4.86 -4.38
CA LYS A 123 -4.99 -3.95 -4.71
C LYS A 123 -4.53 -3.26 -3.44
N PHE A 124 -3.25 -3.33 -3.13
CA PHE A 124 -2.70 -2.53 -2.06
C PHE A 124 -1.53 -1.66 -2.52
N LEU A 125 -1.49 -0.46 -1.98
CA LEU A 125 -0.45 0.52 -2.24
C LEU A 125 0.39 0.68 -0.98
N LEU A 126 1.70 0.60 -1.17
CA LEU A 126 2.68 0.96 -0.16
C LEU A 126 3.18 2.37 -0.45
N ILE A 127 2.94 3.27 0.49
CA ILE A 127 3.30 4.67 0.37
C ILE A 127 4.49 4.93 1.28
N ASP A 128 5.58 5.37 0.69
CA ASP A 128 6.78 5.75 1.43
C ASP A 128 6.59 7.15 2.02
N SER A 129 6.91 7.30 3.30
CA SER A 129 6.84 8.59 3.99
C SER A 129 8.15 9.39 3.95
N ASN A 130 9.22 8.79 3.46
CA ASN A 130 10.48 9.51 3.25
C ASN A 130 10.40 10.37 1.98
N GLN A 131 10.22 11.64 2.19
CA GLN A 131 10.23 12.67 1.16
C GLN A 131 11.53 13.48 1.29
#